data_fbbe1def29e4ffa172c48c7d955b2531
#
_entry.id   fbbe1def29e4ffa172c48c7d955b2531
#
_cell.length_a   1.000
_cell.length_b   1.000
_cell.length_c   1.000
_cell.angle_alpha   90.00
_cell.angle_beta   90.00
_cell.angle_gamma   90.00
#
_symmetry.space_group_name_H-M   'P 1'
#
loop_
_entity.id
_entity.type
_entity.pdbx_description
1 polymer ?
#
loop_
_entity_poly.entity_id
_entity_poly.type
_entity_poly.pdbx_seq_one_letter_code
_entity_poly.pdbx_strand_id
1 'polypeptide(L)'
;MDELRRIPINDSTLRDGEQAPGVAFTLDEKIAIACALEQGGVDEVEAGTPAMGAQEIEEIRIVAQSLEHARAIAWCRMTRSDVDAALRTGVRHVNLSIPVSEIQMRAKLGLNPEQLLARVRDVIGYAADCGLNVAMGGEDASRAEITLLLDAVGCAAQAGATKFRFADTLGILDPFRVHDVFVQLRREIGIELEFHGHDDLGLATANTLAAVRAGATHASVCVLGLGERAGNAALEEVATGIERLHLGRTAVQLPRLRRLADIVSDAARRPIPDGKAIVGTSVFTHESGIHVDGLLKDPLTYEALSPELFGRTRSIVLGKHSGSAAVRQALEEAGIAATPAQMLVLLSLMRTLAQCVKRSISQPELIDLYDQTCKSFDNPAHIQEACA
;
A
#
# COMPACT_ATOMS: atom_id res chain seq x y z
N MET A 1 18.18 -10.92 21.43
CA MET A 1 17.57 -10.35 20.22
C MET A 1 16.77 -9.17 20.70
N ASP A 2 17.18 -7.95 20.33
CA ASP A 2 16.42 -6.76 20.68
C ASP A 2 15.00 -6.93 20.13
N GLU A 3 14.01 -6.60 20.94
CA GLU A 3 12.62 -6.68 20.56
C GLU A 3 12.36 -5.67 19.44
N LEU A 4 11.90 -6.15 18.27
CA LEU A 4 11.67 -5.29 17.11
C LEU A 4 10.66 -4.21 17.48
N ARG A 5 11.00 -2.94 17.21
CA ARG A 5 10.16 -1.79 17.50
C ARG A 5 8.81 -1.92 16.79
N ARG A 6 7.71 -1.60 17.50
CA ARG A 6 6.38 -1.45 16.89
C ARG A 6 6.34 -0.19 16.03
N ILE A 7 5.78 -0.32 14.82
CA ILE A 7 5.55 0.78 13.87
C ILE A 7 4.04 0.85 13.65
N PRO A 8 3.34 1.77 14.31
CA PRO A 8 1.95 2.05 14.03
C PRO A 8 1.74 2.49 12.58
N ILE A 9 0.65 2.01 11.99
CA ILE A 9 0.21 2.35 10.64
C ILE A 9 -0.92 3.36 10.73
N ASN A 10 -0.75 4.50 10.06
CA ASN A 10 -1.78 5.52 9.87
C ASN A 10 -2.30 5.43 8.44
N ASP A 11 -3.53 5.00 8.25
CA ASP A 11 -4.15 4.89 6.95
C ASP A 11 -4.94 6.16 6.59
N SER A 12 -4.69 6.69 5.41
CA SER A 12 -5.31 7.90 4.88
C SER A 12 -6.24 7.62 3.68
N THR A 13 -6.69 6.38 3.49
CA THR A 13 -7.57 5.99 2.38
C THR A 13 -8.86 6.83 2.35
N LEU A 14 -9.47 7.07 3.53
CA LEU A 14 -10.72 7.82 3.64
C LEU A 14 -10.53 9.35 3.60
N ARG A 15 -9.30 9.85 3.52
CA ARG A 15 -9.02 11.28 3.40
C ARG A 15 -8.23 11.58 2.13
N ASP A 16 -6.93 11.26 2.07
CA ASP A 16 -6.06 11.50 0.91
C ASP A 16 -6.42 10.55 -0.25
N GLY A 17 -6.71 9.29 0.09
CA GLY A 17 -7.17 8.31 -0.87
C GLY A 17 -8.44 8.74 -1.60
N GLU A 18 -9.42 9.27 -0.88
CA GLU A 18 -10.67 9.77 -1.45
C GLU A 18 -10.46 11.00 -2.35
N GLN A 19 -9.34 11.73 -2.21
CA GLN A 19 -9.00 12.84 -3.08
C GLN A 19 -8.52 12.41 -4.48
N ALA A 20 -8.36 11.11 -4.72
CA ALA A 20 -8.06 10.59 -6.05
C ALA A 20 -9.17 10.99 -7.05
N PRO A 21 -8.84 11.54 -8.23
CA PRO A 21 -9.84 12.00 -9.18
C PRO A 21 -10.86 10.91 -9.54
N GLY A 22 -12.15 11.21 -9.36
CA GLY A 22 -13.27 10.30 -9.63
C GLY A 22 -13.56 9.29 -8.51
N VAL A 23 -12.89 9.36 -7.39
CA VAL A 23 -13.23 8.60 -6.18
C VAL A 23 -14.10 9.47 -5.27
N ALA A 24 -15.19 8.90 -4.78
CA ALA A 24 -16.07 9.50 -3.79
C ALA A 24 -16.79 8.36 -3.08
N PHE A 25 -16.50 8.17 -1.81
CA PHE A 25 -17.11 7.09 -1.04
C PHE A 25 -18.45 7.54 -0.44
N THR A 26 -19.43 6.66 -0.50
CA THR A 26 -20.65 6.81 0.30
C THR A 26 -20.34 6.57 1.78
N LEU A 27 -21.23 7.03 2.67
CA LEU A 27 -21.07 6.79 4.12
C LEU A 27 -20.95 5.30 4.46
N ASP A 28 -21.76 4.44 3.81
CA ASP A 28 -21.70 3.00 4.04
C ASP A 28 -20.34 2.40 3.60
N GLU A 29 -19.78 2.88 2.48
CA GLU A 29 -18.46 2.50 2.02
C GLU A 29 -17.37 3.00 2.98
N LYS A 30 -17.45 4.25 3.49
CA LYS A 30 -16.52 4.79 4.49
C LYS A 30 -16.52 3.92 5.77
N ILE A 31 -17.69 3.54 6.27
CA ILE A 31 -17.83 2.65 7.43
C ILE A 31 -17.23 1.27 7.13
N ALA A 32 -17.55 0.68 5.98
CA ALA A 32 -17.04 -0.64 5.60
C ALA A 32 -15.51 -0.65 5.49
N ILE A 33 -14.92 0.40 4.88
CA ILE A 33 -13.46 0.57 4.77
C ILE A 33 -12.83 0.76 6.15
N ALA A 34 -13.38 1.64 6.99
CA ALA A 34 -12.86 1.90 8.34
C ALA A 34 -12.85 0.63 9.21
N CYS A 35 -13.96 -0.11 9.23
CA CYS A 35 -14.06 -1.39 9.95
C CYS A 35 -13.09 -2.45 9.38
N ALA A 36 -12.90 -2.49 8.05
CA ALA A 36 -11.96 -3.42 7.43
C ALA A 36 -10.50 -3.06 7.74
N LEU A 37 -10.15 -1.77 7.80
CA LEU A 37 -8.84 -1.27 8.24
C LEU A 37 -8.55 -1.69 9.69
N GLU A 38 -9.49 -1.43 10.60
CA GLU A 38 -9.36 -1.84 12.00
C GLU A 38 -9.21 -3.35 12.15
N GLN A 39 -10.08 -4.14 11.51
CA GLN A 39 -9.96 -5.60 11.49
C GLN A 39 -8.66 -6.08 10.85
N GLY A 40 -8.12 -5.31 9.91
CA GLY A 40 -6.81 -5.52 9.30
C GLY A 40 -5.64 -5.18 10.22
N GLY A 41 -5.89 -4.59 11.40
CA GLY A 41 -4.87 -4.24 12.38
C GLY A 41 -4.21 -2.87 12.15
N VAL A 42 -4.88 -1.97 11.44
CA VAL A 42 -4.44 -0.58 11.28
C VAL A 42 -4.65 0.17 12.58
N ASP A 43 -3.68 0.99 13.00
CA ASP A 43 -3.69 1.66 14.30
C ASP A 43 -4.45 2.99 14.27
N GLU A 44 -4.36 3.71 13.17
CA GLU A 44 -4.90 5.06 12.98
C GLU A 44 -5.58 5.18 11.61
N VAL A 45 -6.75 5.82 11.57
CA VAL A 45 -7.54 6.04 10.35
C VAL A 45 -7.84 7.53 10.20
N GLU A 46 -7.33 8.18 9.17
CA GLU A 46 -7.75 9.53 8.80
C GLU A 46 -9.16 9.49 8.20
N ALA A 47 -10.15 9.90 8.99
CA ALA A 47 -11.56 9.72 8.66
C ALA A 47 -12.13 10.81 7.75
N GLY A 48 -11.40 11.91 7.49
CA GLY A 48 -11.83 12.99 6.59
C GLY A 48 -11.36 14.38 7.02
N THR A 49 -11.95 15.40 6.38
CA THR A 49 -11.58 16.83 6.53
C THR A 49 -12.79 17.64 7.02
N PRO A 50 -12.92 17.93 8.34
CA PRO A 50 -14.09 18.60 8.90
C PRO A 50 -14.41 19.97 8.30
N ALA A 51 -13.41 20.65 7.73
CA ALA A 51 -13.57 21.93 7.06
C ALA A 51 -14.43 21.88 5.79
N MET A 52 -14.75 20.70 5.27
CA MET A 52 -15.66 20.52 4.12
C MET A 52 -17.13 20.83 4.45
N GLY A 53 -17.49 20.87 5.74
CA GLY A 53 -18.83 21.33 6.17
C GLY A 53 -19.57 20.34 7.05
N ALA A 54 -20.86 20.65 7.26
CA ALA A 54 -21.67 19.92 8.27
C ALA A 54 -21.87 18.43 7.92
N GLN A 55 -22.01 18.09 6.66
CA GLN A 55 -22.15 16.70 6.22
C GLN A 55 -20.88 15.90 6.53
N GLU A 56 -19.72 16.41 6.15
CA GLU A 56 -18.45 15.74 6.41
C GLU A 56 -18.18 15.57 7.91
N ILE A 57 -18.51 16.58 8.73
CA ILE A 57 -18.42 16.50 10.19
C ILE A 57 -19.26 15.33 10.71
N GLU A 58 -20.47 15.14 10.22
CA GLU A 58 -21.35 14.06 10.61
C GLU A 58 -20.83 12.71 10.14
N GLU A 59 -20.34 12.60 8.89
CA GLU A 59 -19.75 11.39 8.36
C GLU A 59 -18.52 10.96 9.16
N ILE A 60 -17.59 11.90 9.46
CA ILE A 60 -16.42 11.63 10.32
C ILE A 60 -16.86 11.14 11.70
N ARG A 61 -17.91 11.75 12.28
CA ARG A 61 -18.44 11.33 13.59
C ARG A 61 -18.93 9.88 13.55
N ILE A 62 -19.68 9.51 12.51
CA ILE A 62 -20.23 8.15 12.36
C ILE A 62 -19.09 7.15 12.14
N VAL A 63 -18.14 7.45 11.24
CA VAL A 63 -16.95 6.61 11.01
C VAL A 63 -16.16 6.43 12.30
N ALA A 64 -15.90 7.50 13.06
CA ALA A 64 -15.19 7.40 14.32
C ALA A 64 -15.91 6.53 15.35
N GLN A 65 -17.25 6.56 15.37
CA GLN A 65 -18.06 5.73 16.27
C GLN A 65 -18.13 4.25 15.84
N SER A 66 -17.83 3.93 14.58
CA SER A 66 -17.78 2.55 14.09
C SER A 66 -16.47 1.82 14.45
N LEU A 67 -15.46 2.55 14.93
CA LEU A 67 -14.17 2.01 15.35
C LEU A 67 -14.17 1.75 16.86
N GLU A 68 -13.69 0.57 17.27
CA GLU A 68 -13.59 0.16 18.68
C GLU A 68 -12.17 0.36 19.24
N HIS A 69 -11.15 0.15 18.41
CA HIS A 69 -9.74 0.09 18.81
C HIS A 69 -8.85 1.07 18.02
N ALA A 70 -9.09 1.21 16.72
CA ALA A 70 -8.32 2.13 15.88
C ALA A 70 -8.68 3.59 16.20
N ARG A 71 -7.70 4.46 16.14
CA ARG A 71 -7.88 5.89 16.41
C ARG A 71 -8.36 6.62 15.17
N ALA A 72 -9.55 7.21 15.21
CA ALA A 72 -9.99 8.12 14.16
C ALA A 72 -9.24 9.46 14.28
N ILE A 73 -8.71 9.96 13.17
CA ILE A 73 -7.99 11.23 13.05
C ILE A 73 -8.76 12.14 12.10
N ALA A 74 -8.96 13.41 12.48
CA ALA A 74 -9.43 14.43 11.55
C ALA A 74 -8.23 15.20 10.97
N TRP A 75 -8.18 15.34 9.64
CA TRP A 75 -7.20 16.20 8.99
C TRP A 75 -7.71 17.64 8.93
N CYS A 76 -6.90 18.58 9.39
CA CYS A 76 -7.25 19.98 9.52
C CYS A 76 -6.14 20.87 8.97
N ARG A 77 -6.51 22.01 8.42
CA ARG A 77 -5.55 23.09 8.18
C ARG A 77 -5.16 23.71 9.52
N MET A 78 -4.02 24.37 9.58
CA MET A 78 -3.53 25.07 10.77
C MET A 78 -4.34 26.34 11.02
N THR A 79 -5.62 26.19 11.41
CA THR A 79 -6.54 27.28 11.77
C THR A 79 -7.43 26.88 12.95
N ARG A 80 -7.77 27.82 13.83
CA ARG A 80 -8.68 27.57 14.95
C ARG A 80 -10.08 27.11 14.48
N SER A 81 -10.56 27.66 13.37
CA SER A 81 -11.87 27.27 12.79
C SER A 81 -11.92 25.79 12.39
N ASP A 82 -10.80 25.23 11.90
CA ASP A 82 -10.72 23.81 11.55
C ASP A 82 -10.66 22.94 12.82
N VAL A 83 -9.97 23.42 13.89
CA VAL A 83 -10.00 22.80 15.21
C VAL A 83 -11.43 22.75 15.78
N ASP A 84 -12.18 23.87 15.69
CA ASP A 84 -13.58 23.95 16.13
C ASP A 84 -14.46 22.99 15.33
N ALA A 85 -14.19 22.82 14.04
CA ALA A 85 -14.89 21.86 13.20
C ALA A 85 -14.57 20.41 13.61
N ALA A 86 -13.29 20.11 13.91
CA ALA A 86 -12.87 18.80 14.40
C ALA A 86 -13.51 18.45 15.76
N LEU A 87 -13.59 19.39 16.70
CA LEU A 87 -14.26 19.16 17.98
C LEU A 87 -15.72 18.73 17.82
N ARG A 88 -16.42 19.24 16.81
CA ARG A 88 -17.81 18.83 16.51
C ARG A 88 -17.96 17.40 16.00
N THR A 89 -16.89 16.80 15.45
CA THR A 89 -16.91 15.39 15.03
C THR A 89 -16.83 14.42 16.21
N GLY A 90 -16.37 14.89 17.38
CA GLY A 90 -16.12 14.05 18.54
C GLY A 90 -14.81 13.25 18.49
N VAL A 91 -13.99 13.38 17.45
CA VAL A 91 -12.64 12.78 17.41
C VAL A 91 -11.74 13.41 18.47
N ARG A 92 -10.76 12.66 18.93
CA ARG A 92 -9.75 13.13 19.90
C ARG A 92 -8.37 13.35 19.30
N HIS A 93 -8.16 12.96 18.05
CA HIS A 93 -6.88 13.06 17.36
C HIS A 93 -7.03 13.93 16.12
N VAL A 94 -6.12 14.88 15.96
CA VAL A 94 -6.09 15.76 14.79
C VAL A 94 -4.70 15.82 14.19
N ASN A 95 -4.65 15.90 12.86
CA ASN A 95 -3.44 16.28 12.14
C ASN A 95 -3.62 17.72 11.62
N LEU A 96 -2.92 18.68 12.25
CA LEU A 96 -2.92 20.08 11.87
C LEU A 96 -1.83 20.35 10.85
N SER A 97 -2.21 20.48 9.57
CA SER A 97 -1.27 20.63 8.46
C SER A 97 -1.02 22.09 8.10
N ILE A 98 0.24 22.40 7.83
CA ILE A 98 0.70 23.72 7.36
C ILE A 98 1.86 23.56 6.38
N PRO A 99 1.89 24.34 5.26
CA PRO A 99 3.04 24.39 4.38
C PRO A 99 4.29 24.88 5.10
N VAL A 100 5.38 24.13 4.97
CA VAL A 100 6.68 24.44 5.60
C VAL A 100 7.77 24.81 4.58
N SER A 101 7.54 24.60 3.28
CA SER A 101 8.44 25.11 2.24
C SER A 101 8.20 26.60 2.01
N GLU A 102 9.27 27.35 1.69
CA GLU A 102 9.17 28.79 1.38
C GLU A 102 8.20 29.05 0.23
N ILE A 103 8.22 28.18 -0.79
CA ILE A 103 7.37 28.30 -1.97
C ILE A 103 5.90 28.26 -1.58
N GLN A 104 5.47 27.22 -0.87
CA GLN A 104 4.06 27.06 -0.52
C GLN A 104 3.63 27.98 0.61
N MET A 105 4.49 28.22 1.61
CA MET A 105 4.23 29.16 2.70
C MET A 105 3.89 30.55 2.15
N ARG A 106 4.70 31.06 1.21
CA ARG A 106 4.49 32.35 0.58
C ARG A 106 3.27 32.34 -0.37
N ALA A 107 3.17 31.33 -1.24
CA ALA A 107 2.14 31.31 -2.28
C ALA A 107 0.75 31.03 -1.72
N LYS A 108 0.61 30.10 -0.77
CA LYS A 108 -0.69 29.70 -0.21
C LYS A 108 -1.14 30.54 0.98
N LEU A 109 -0.20 31.01 1.80
CA LEU A 109 -0.51 31.64 3.08
C LEU A 109 -0.07 33.11 3.17
N GLY A 110 0.85 33.56 2.31
CA GLY A 110 1.44 34.89 2.40
C GLY A 110 2.24 35.13 3.68
N LEU A 111 2.76 34.08 4.32
CA LEU A 111 3.46 34.14 5.59
C LEU A 111 4.98 34.20 5.38
N ASN A 112 5.65 34.85 6.34
CA ASN A 112 7.08 34.70 6.57
C ASN A 112 7.34 33.63 7.67
N PRO A 113 8.60 33.19 7.89
CA PRO A 113 8.94 32.18 8.91
C PRO A 113 8.45 32.53 10.33
N GLU A 114 8.60 33.77 10.79
CA GLU A 114 8.15 34.17 12.13
C GLU A 114 6.64 34.06 12.29
N GLN A 115 5.89 34.45 11.27
CA GLN A 115 4.44 34.34 11.24
C GLN A 115 3.97 32.88 11.18
N LEU A 116 4.72 32.01 10.48
CA LEU A 116 4.48 30.57 10.47
C LEU A 116 4.62 30.01 11.89
N LEU A 117 5.74 30.26 12.57
CA LEU A 117 5.99 29.79 13.93
C LEU A 117 4.95 30.32 14.92
N ALA A 118 4.54 31.58 14.79
CA ALA A 118 3.49 32.17 15.60
C ALA A 118 2.15 31.45 15.40
N ARG A 119 1.76 31.12 14.17
CA ARG A 119 0.55 30.37 13.82
C ARG A 119 0.60 28.93 14.36
N VAL A 120 1.73 28.25 14.20
CA VAL A 120 1.95 26.89 14.74
C VAL A 120 1.72 26.90 16.25
N ARG A 121 2.35 27.82 16.98
CA ARG A 121 2.19 27.92 18.45
C ARG A 121 0.75 28.22 18.86
N ASP A 122 0.10 29.16 18.20
CA ASP A 122 -1.27 29.58 18.53
C ASP A 122 -2.28 28.46 18.31
N VAL A 123 -2.27 27.83 17.13
CA VAL A 123 -3.31 26.85 16.77
C VAL A 123 -3.09 25.50 17.46
N ILE A 124 -1.85 25.03 17.58
CA ILE A 124 -1.55 23.79 18.30
C ILE A 124 -1.84 23.95 19.79
N GLY A 125 -1.43 25.07 20.40
CA GLY A 125 -1.77 25.36 21.80
C GLY A 125 -3.27 25.38 22.04
N TYR A 126 -4.03 26.06 21.16
CA TYR A 126 -5.49 26.07 21.23
C TYR A 126 -6.10 24.66 21.13
N ALA A 127 -5.63 23.83 20.20
CA ALA A 127 -6.12 22.46 20.04
C ALA A 127 -5.78 21.59 21.27
N ALA A 128 -4.57 21.71 21.81
CA ALA A 128 -4.15 21.00 23.03
C ALA A 128 -4.95 21.45 24.26
N ASP A 129 -5.21 22.75 24.43
CA ASP A 129 -6.06 23.29 25.49
C ASP A 129 -7.51 22.80 25.40
N CYS A 130 -8.00 22.51 24.20
CA CYS A 130 -9.29 21.86 23.96
C CYS A 130 -9.28 20.35 24.23
N GLY A 131 -8.16 19.76 24.66
CA GLY A 131 -8.03 18.33 25.01
C GLY A 131 -7.81 17.41 23.83
N LEU A 132 -7.40 17.93 22.66
CA LEU A 132 -7.08 17.12 21.50
C LEU A 132 -5.63 16.63 21.53
N ASN A 133 -5.40 15.41 21.03
CA ASN A 133 -4.07 14.90 20.71
C ASN A 133 -3.65 15.42 19.32
N VAL A 134 -2.59 16.18 19.28
CA VAL A 134 -2.22 16.94 18.09
C VAL A 134 -0.99 16.34 17.41
N ALA A 135 -1.13 16.00 16.13
CA ALA A 135 -0.02 15.85 15.21
C ALA A 135 0.14 17.15 14.39
N MET A 136 1.37 17.61 14.20
CA MET A 136 1.68 18.66 13.22
C MET A 136 2.02 18.02 11.87
N GLY A 137 1.30 18.39 10.81
CA GLY A 137 1.66 18.03 9.43
C GLY A 137 2.48 19.13 8.78
N GLY A 138 3.72 18.80 8.36
CA GLY A 138 4.54 19.69 7.54
C GLY A 138 4.30 19.41 6.06
N GLU A 139 3.43 20.19 5.42
CA GLU A 139 3.17 20.08 3.98
C GLU A 139 4.37 20.57 3.18
N ASP A 140 4.75 19.84 2.13
CA ASP A 140 5.90 20.15 1.27
C ASP A 140 7.25 20.18 2.02
N ALA A 141 7.39 19.32 3.03
CA ALA A 141 8.57 19.23 3.86
C ALA A 141 9.83 18.81 3.08
N SER A 142 9.65 18.11 1.96
CA SER A 142 10.74 17.73 1.05
C SER A 142 11.52 18.92 0.45
N ARG A 143 10.88 20.10 0.35
CA ARG A 143 11.49 21.34 -0.15
C ARG A 143 11.68 22.39 0.92
N ALA A 144 11.43 22.06 2.18
CA ALA A 144 11.65 22.99 3.29
C ALA A 144 13.14 23.12 3.64
N GLU A 145 13.54 24.32 4.06
CA GLU A 145 14.83 24.52 4.72
C GLU A 145 14.82 23.78 6.07
N ILE A 146 15.85 22.97 6.29
CA ILE A 146 15.89 22.08 7.47
C ILE A 146 15.85 22.84 8.79
N THR A 147 16.46 24.00 8.87
CA THR A 147 16.45 24.87 10.06
C THR A 147 15.03 25.35 10.40
N LEU A 148 14.29 25.84 9.39
CA LEU A 148 12.91 26.26 9.57
C LEU A 148 12.01 25.08 9.97
N LEU A 149 12.25 23.90 9.38
CA LEU A 149 11.51 22.69 9.71
C LEU A 149 11.71 22.31 11.18
N LEU A 150 12.96 22.28 11.66
CA LEU A 150 13.30 21.99 13.05
C LEU A 150 12.70 23.02 14.01
N ASP A 151 12.77 24.30 13.67
CA ASP A 151 12.17 25.39 14.47
C ASP A 151 10.64 25.24 14.56
N ALA A 152 9.99 24.90 13.44
CA ALA A 152 8.54 24.69 13.41
C ALA A 152 8.12 23.49 14.25
N VAL A 153 8.84 22.37 14.15
CA VAL A 153 8.56 21.17 14.94
C VAL A 153 8.86 21.39 16.42
N GLY A 154 9.96 22.06 16.75
CA GLY A 154 10.29 22.45 18.14
C GLY A 154 9.22 23.36 18.76
N CYS A 155 8.73 24.33 17.98
CA CYS A 155 7.63 25.20 18.38
C CYS A 155 6.32 24.41 18.57
N ALA A 156 6.01 23.46 17.68
CA ALA A 156 4.84 22.60 17.78
C ALA A 156 4.89 21.70 19.03
N ALA A 157 6.05 21.07 19.29
CA ALA A 157 6.26 20.24 20.47
C ALA A 157 6.06 21.02 21.78
N GLN A 158 6.62 22.25 21.85
CA GLN A 158 6.41 23.15 23.01
C GLN A 158 4.96 23.58 23.18
N ALA A 159 4.19 23.67 22.10
CA ALA A 159 2.77 24.00 22.12
C ALA A 159 1.85 22.79 22.41
N GLY A 160 2.41 21.59 22.53
CA GLY A 160 1.65 20.37 22.90
C GLY A 160 1.46 19.35 21.79
N ALA A 161 2.10 19.49 20.62
CA ALA A 161 2.09 18.43 19.61
C ALA A 161 2.89 17.22 20.09
N THR A 162 2.35 16.03 19.85
CA THR A 162 2.98 14.75 20.22
C THR A 162 3.63 14.03 19.05
N LYS A 163 3.27 14.40 17.80
CA LYS A 163 3.75 13.78 16.57
C LYS A 163 4.01 14.84 15.49
N PHE A 164 5.03 14.63 14.68
CA PHE A 164 5.29 15.38 13.47
C PHE A 164 5.19 14.48 12.25
N ARG A 165 4.34 14.85 11.29
CA ARG A 165 4.25 14.21 9.97
C ARG A 165 5.08 15.00 8.97
N PHE A 166 6.14 14.38 8.46
CA PHE A 166 6.88 14.86 7.31
C PHE A 166 6.15 14.44 6.03
N ALA A 167 5.64 15.40 5.24
CA ALA A 167 4.97 15.10 4.00
C ALA A 167 5.87 15.42 2.79
N ASP A 168 6.22 14.38 2.02
CA ASP A 168 6.75 14.51 0.66
C ASP A 168 5.58 14.69 -0.31
N THR A 169 4.98 15.89 -0.24
CA THR A 169 3.73 16.25 -0.93
C THR A 169 3.81 16.12 -2.44
N LEU A 170 4.99 16.26 -3.02
CA LEU A 170 5.21 16.17 -4.47
C LEU A 170 5.86 14.85 -4.92
N GLY A 171 6.15 13.95 -3.98
CA GLY A 171 6.76 12.66 -4.28
C GLY A 171 8.12 12.78 -4.98
N ILE A 172 8.95 13.74 -4.56
CA ILE A 172 10.22 14.08 -5.24
C ILE A 172 11.47 13.54 -4.58
N LEU A 173 11.34 12.94 -3.40
CA LEU A 173 12.47 12.37 -2.67
C LEU A 173 12.78 10.96 -3.17
N ASP A 174 14.05 10.59 -3.05
CA ASP A 174 14.53 9.21 -3.17
C ASP A 174 14.79 8.61 -1.78
N PRO A 175 14.91 7.26 -1.65
CA PRO A 175 15.08 6.60 -0.36
C PRO A 175 16.34 7.00 0.40
N PHE A 176 17.42 7.35 -0.29
CA PHE A 176 18.68 7.77 0.34
C PHE A 176 18.52 9.13 1.00
N ARG A 177 17.90 10.08 0.27
CA ARG A 177 17.60 11.40 0.79
C ARG A 177 16.62 11.35 1.96
N VAL A 178 15.57 10.54 1.87
CA VAL A 178 14.63 10.33 2.98
C VAL A 178 15.36 9.79 4.20
N HIS A 179 16.20 8.76 4.03
CA HIS A 179 16.99 8.20 5.13
C HIS A 179 17.83 9.29 5.83
N ASP A 180 18.60 10.07 5.08
CA ASP A 180 19.48 11.09 5.65
C ASP A 180 18.72 12.18 6.41
N VAL A 181 17.59 12.63 5.86
CA VAL A 181 16.71 13.60 6.50
C VAL A 181 16.14 13.04 7.80
N PHE A 182 15.65 11.81 7.79
CA PHE A 182 15.05 11.20 9.00
C PHE A 182 16.08 10.89 10.08
N VAL A 183 17.33 10.53 9.72
CA VAL A 183 18.43 10.42 10.69
C VAL A 183 18.70 11.77 11.37
N GLN A 184 18.68 12.87 10.61
CA GLN A 184 18.84 14.21 11.16
C GLN A 184 17.67 14.61 12.05
N LEU A 185 16.43 14.46 11.55
CA LEU A 185 15.22 14.78 12.33
C LEU A 185 15.18 14.01 13.65
N ARG A 186 15.53 12.72 13.62
CA ARG A 186 15.50 11.87 14.82
C ARG A 186 16.47 12.29 15.91
N ARG A 187 17.59 12.92 15.54
CA ARG A 187 18.56 13.45 16.51
C ARG A 187 18.06 14.69 17.24
N GLU A 188 17.29 15.54 16.53
CA GLU A 188 16.90 16.87 17.00
C GLU A 188 15.47 16.88 17.57
N ILE A 189 14.60 15.96 17.14
CA ILE A 189 13.18 15.96 17.48
C ILE A 189 12.87 14.87 18.51
N GLY A 190 12.28 15.29 19.64
CA GLY A 190 11.92 14.40 20.75
C GLY A 190 10.53 13.76 20.64
N ILE A 191 9.65 14.27 19.76
CA ILE A 191 8.30 13.72 19.55
C ILE A 191 8.30 12.61 18.49
N GLU A 192 7.15 11.96 18.31
CA GLU A 192 6.96 10.92 17.29
C GLU A 192 7.13 11.49 15.88
N LEU A 193 7.71 10.67 14.98
CA LEU A 193 7.96 11.05 13.59
C LEU A 193 7.17 10.13 12.66
N GLU A 194 6.38 10.72 11.77
CA GLU A 194 5.63 10.02 10.74
C GLU A 194 6.10 10.46 9.34
N PHE A 195 6.25 9.52 8.42
CA PHE A 195 6.47 9.80 7.02
C PHE A 195 5.19 9.58 6.22
N HIS A 196 4.84 10.56 5.39
CA HIS A 196 3.77 10.51 4.40
C HIS A 196 4.35 10.87 3.03
N GLY A 197 4.29 9.96 2.09
CA GLY A 197 4.91 10.13 0.78
C GLY A 197 3.97 9.84 -0.38
N HIS A 198 3.96 10.76 -1.37
CA HIS A 198 3.32 10.54 -2.65
C HIS A 198 4.20 9.75 -3.63
N ASP A 199 3.59 9.14 -4.63
CA ASP A 199 4.21 8.13 -5.49
C ASP A 199 4.54 8.65 -6.91
N ASP A 200 4.71 9.95 -7.08
CA ASP A 200 4.93 10.58 -8.38
C ASP A 200 6.15 10.04 -9.14
N LEU A 201 7.14 9.54 -8.42
CA LEU A 201 8.31 8.86 -8.99
C LEU A 201 8.26 7.32 -8.83
N GLY A 202 7.17 6.75 -8.32
CA GLY A 202 7.08 5.30 -8.04
C GLY A 202 7.94 4.89 -6.84
N LEU A 203 8.23 5.79 -5.90
CA LEU A 203 9.17 5.56 -4.81
C LEU A 203 8.52 5.64 -3.42
N ALA A 204 7.22 5.91 -3.31
CA ALA A 204 6.57 6.17 -2.03
C ALA A 204 6.74 5.02 -1.03
N THR A 205 6.54 3.76 -1.45
CA THR A 205 6.78 2.59 -0.60
C THR A 205 8.25 2.50 -0.15
N ALA A 206 9.20 2.66 -1.08
CA ALA A 206 10.63 2.60 -0.76
C ALA A 206 11.06 3.74 0.18
N ASN A 207 10.54 4.94 -0.04
CA ASN A 207 10.76 6.11 0.80
C ASN A 207 10.22 5.90 2.22
N THR A 208 9.01 5.34 2.36
CA THR A 208 8.42 5.03 3.66
C THR A 208 9.27 4.00 4.43
N LEU A 209 9.74 2.95 3.77
CA LEU A 209 10.63 1.96 4.39
C LEU A 209 11.99 2.56 4.78
N ALA A 210 12.53 3.47 3.97
CA ALA A 210 13.76 4.20 4.29
C ALA A 210 13.59 5.12 5.52
N ALA A 211 12.46 5.82 5.62
CA ALA A 211 12.10 6.64 6.78
C ALA A 211 12.00 5.80 8.06
N VAL A 212 11.33 4.64 8.00
CA VAL A 212 11.21 3.71 9.13
C VAL A 212 12.58 3.20 9.56
N ARG A 213 13.44 2.83 8.62
CA ARG A 213 14.84 2.41 8.90
C ARG A 213 15.63 3.53 9.58
N ALA A 214 15.42 4.78 9.20
CA ALA A 214 16.11 5.95 9.72
C ALA A 214 15.52 6.48 11.04
N GLY A 215 14.41 5.91 11.54
CA GLY A 215 13.87 6.26 12.86
C GLY A 215 12.47 6.87 12.84
N ALA A 216 11.77 6.92 11.71
CA ALA A 216 10.34 7.23 11.72
C ALA A 216 9.61 6.25 12.64
N THR A 217 8.75 6.77 13.49
CA THR A 217 7.98 5.97 14.47
C THR A 217 6.67 5.46 13.89
N HIS A 218 6.12 6.15 12.87
CA HIS A 218 4.85 5.84 12.20
C HIS A 218 5.01 5.88 10.68
N ALA A 219 4.17 5.15 9.98
CA ALA A 219 4.07 5.17 8.52
C ALA A 219 2.66 5.58 8.10
N SER A 220 2.54 6.62 7.28
CA SER A 220 1.27 7.03 6.65
C SER A 220 1.14 6.39 5.28
N VAL A 221 0.01 5.74 5.04
CA VAL A 221 -0.24 4.91 3.85
C VAL A 221 -1.67 5.05 3.36
N CYS A 222 -1.94 4.51 2.17
CA CYS A 222 -3.30 4.27 1.70
C CYS A 222 -3.41 2.84 1.15
N VAL A 223 -4.56 2.21 1.28
CA VAL A 223 -4.83 0.92 0.63
C VAL A 223 -4.65 1.06 -0.87
N LEU A 224 -3.95 0.13 -1.50
CA LEU A 224 -3.60 0.13 -2.92
C LEU A 224 -2.79 1.36 -3.38
N GLY A 225 -2.29 2.16 -2.45
CA GLY A 225 -1.63 3.42 -2.75
C GLY A 225 -2.58 4.49 -3.31
N LEU A 226 -3.88 4.41 -3.00
CA LEU A 226 -4.88 5.37 -3.50
C LEU A 226 -4.54 6.80 -3.08
N GLY A 227 -4.82 7.80 -3.94
CA GLY A 227 -4.57 9.21 -3.67
C GLY A 227 -4.54 10.09 -4.91
N GLU A 228 -4.27 11.37 -4.72
CA GLU A 228 -4.09 12.31 -5.82
C GLU A 228 -2.89 11.93 -6.71
N ARG A 229 -2.92 12.33 -7.96
CA ARG A 229 -1.88 12.12 -8.97
C ARG A 229 -1.52 10.63 -9.10
N ALA A 230 -0.30 10.24 -8.73
CA ALA A 230 0.16 8.85 -8.75
C ALA A 230 -0.20 8.07 -7.47
N GLY A 231 -0.76 8.74 -6.47
CA GLY A 231 -1.20 8.13 -5.21
C GLY A 231 -0.17 8.24 -4.09
N ASN A 232 -0.29 7.36 -3.11
CA ASN A 232 0.48 7.30 -1.86
C ASN A 232 1.28 6.00 -1.73
N ALA A 233 2.07 5.88 -0.67
CA ALA A 233 2.64 4.60 -0.27
C ALA A 233 1.53 3.57 -0.01
N ALA A 234 1.65 2.38 -0.60
CA ALA A 234 0.63 1.35 -0.49
C ALA A 234 0.72 0.59 0.84
N LEU A 235 -0.39 0.52 1.57
CA LEU A 235 -0.50 -0.14 2.88
C LEU A 235 0.04 -1.57 2.84
N GLU A 236 -0.42 -2.36 1.88
CA GLU A 236 -0.06 -3.78 1.73
C GLU A 236 1.44 -3.99 1.51
N GLU A 237 2.07 -3.08 0.78
CA GLU A 237 3.50 -3.14 0.48
C GLU A 237 4.35 -2.67 1.68
N VAL A 238 3.96 -1.56 2.30
CA VAL A 238 4.67 -0.98 3.45
C VAL A 238 4.61 -1.91 4.66
N ALA A 239 3.42 -2.40 5.03
CA ALA A 239 3.26 -3.30 6.16
C ALA A 239 4.06 -4.59 5.99
N THR A 240 3.96 -5.21 4.80
CA THR A 240 4.76 -6.40 4.46
C THR A 240 6.26 -6.10 4.48
N GLY A 241 6.68 -4.97 3.90
CA GLY A 241 8.07 -4.56 3.83
C GLY A 241 8.69 -4.32 5.21
N ILE A 242 7.98 -3.66 6.14
CA ILE A 242 8.44 -3.43 7.51
C ILE A 242 8.79 -4.75 8.19
N GLU A 243 7.92 -5.75 8.10
CA GLU A 243 8.12 -7.05 8.76
C GLU A 243 9.19 -7.90 8.05
N ARG A 244 9.12 -8.00 6.74
CA ARG A 244 10.02 -8.87 5.96
C ARG A 244 11.46 -8.37 5.87
N LEU A 245 11.67 -7.07 5.97
CA LEU A 245 12.99 -6.44 6.00
C LEU A 245 13.50 -6.22 7.44
N HIS A 246 12.77 -6.74 8.45
CA HIS A 246 13.11 -6.63 9.87
C HIS A 246 13.33 -5.19 10.35
N LEU A 247 12.52 -4.24 9.82
CA LEU A 247 12.57 -2.83 10.20
C LEU A 247 11.79 -2.53 11.48
N GLY A 248 10.84 -3.40 11.81
CA GLY A 248 9.95 -3.31 12.95
C GLY A 248 8.86 -4.37 12.89
N ARG A 249 7.80 -4.17 13.69
CA ARG A 249 6.57 -4.96 13.65
C ARG A 249 5.38 -4.02 13.49
N THR A 250 4.41 -4.43 12.67
CA THR A 250 3.11 -3.78 12.59
C THR A 250 2.05 -4.62 13.29
N ALA A 251 0.86 -4.07 13.52
CA ALA A 251 -0.29 -4.86 13.93
C ALA A 251 -1.10 -5.38 12.73
N VAL A 252 -0.68 -5.04 11.50
CA VAL A 252 -1.37 -5.39 10.27
C VAL A 252 -1.36 -6.91 10.05
N GLN A 253 -2.55 -7.44 9.83
CA GLN A 253 -2.76 -8.87 9.60
C GLN A 253 -2.64 -9.18 8.10
N LEU A 254 -1.48 -9.67 7.68
CA LEU A 254 -1.17 -9.95 6.27
C LEU A 254 -2.24 -10.80 5.55
N PRO A 255 -2.89 -11.82 6.19
CA PRO A 255 -3.95 -12.60 5.54
C PRO A 255 -5.22 -11.79 5.19
N ARG A 256 -5.40 -10.61 5.79
CA ARG A 256 -6.56 -9.75 5.53
C ARG A 256 -6.34 -8.72 4.43
N LEU A 257 -5.09 -8.52 3.98
CA LEU A 257 -4.74 -7.48 3.01
C LEU A 257 -5.48 -7.62 1.69
N ARG A 258 -5.64 -8.84 1.16
CA ARG A 258 -6.38 -9.05 -0.08
C ARG A 258 -7.84 -8.61 0.04
N ARG A 259 -8.53 -9.02 1.10
CA ARG A 259 -9.92 -8.64 1.32
C ARG A 259 -10.09 -7.13 1.50
N LEU A 260 -9.17 -6.48 2.25
CA LEU A 260 -9.17 -5.05 2.42
C LEU A 260 -8.98 -4.33 1.09
N ALA A 261 -8.04 -4.80 0.26
CA ALA A 261 -7.82 -4.27 -1.08
C ALA A 261 -9.04 -4.42 -1.98
N ASP A 262 -9.74 -5.56 -1.93
CA ASP A 262 -10.98 -5.77 -2.70
C ASP A 262 -12.08 -4.77 -2.28
N ILE A 263 -12.30 -4.56 -0.98
CA ILE A 263 -13.30 -3.60 -0.47
C ILE A 263 -13.01 -2.18 -1.00
N VAL A 264 -11.75 -1.73 -0.91
CA VAL A 264 -11.38 -0.39 -1.39
C VAL A 264 -11.42 -0.29 -2.90
N SER A 265 -10.98 -1.33 -3.62
CA SER A 265 -11.05 -1.41 -5.09
C SER A 265 -12.48 -1.28 -5.60
N ASP A 266 -13.42 -1.98 -4.98
CA ASP A 266 -14.84 -1.96 -5.34
C ASP A 266 -15.45 -0.58 -5.05
N ALA A 267 -15.22 -0.01 -3.88
CA ALA A 267 -15.71 1.31 -3.49
C ALA A 267 -15.11 2.43 -4.37
N ALA A 268 -13.82 2.36 -4.67
CA ALA A 268 -13.14 3.32 -5.54
C ALA A 268 -13.45 3.11 -7.03
N ARG A 269 -14.07 1.98 -7.41
CA ARG A 269 -14.27 1.53 -8.80
C ARG A 269 -12.97 1.48 -9.60
N ARG A 270 -11.89 1.07 -8.95
CA ARG A 270 -10.56 0.93 -9.55
C ARG A 270 -10.08 -0.52 -9.39
N PRO A 271 -10.10 -1.33 -10.48
CA PRO A 271 -9.72 -2.73 -10.41
C PRO A 271 -8.26 -2.89 -9.99
N ILE A 272 -7.99 -3.89 -9.15
CA ILE A 272 -6.63 -4.24 -8.74
C ILE A 272 -5.90 -4.84 -9.95
N PRO A 273 -4.76 -4.29 -10.39
CA PRO A 273 -3.96 -4.92 -11.43
C PRO A 273 -3.51 -6.32 -11.02
N ASP A 274 -3.53 -7.27 -11.95
CA ASP A 274 -3.15 -8.67 -11.67
C ASP A 274 -1.74 -8.80 -11.08
N GLY A 275 -0.80 -7.96 -11.52
CA GLY A 275 0.57 -7.92 -11.03
C GLY A 275 0.81 -6.98 -9.85
N LYS A 276 -0.24 -6.40 -9.22
CA LYS A 276 -0.07 -5.53 -8.04
C LYS A 276 0.60 -6.31 -6.92
N ALA A 277 1.72 -5.79 -6.42
CA ALA A 277 2.48 -6.45 -5.35
C ALA A 277 1.57 -6.85 -4.17
N ILE A 278 1.82 -8.00 -3.59
CA ILE A 278 1.13 -8.61 -2.45
C ILE A 278 -0.31 -9.04 -2.76
N VAL A 279 -1.14 -8.15 -3.31
CA VAL A 279 -2.60 -8.37 -3.42
C VAL A 279 -3.08 -8.73 -4.82
N GLY A 280 -2.29 -8.55 -5.87
CA GLY A 280 -2.66 -8.92 -7.24
C GLY A 280 -2.97 -10.41 -7.41
N THR A 281 -3.79 -10.75 -8.39
CA THR A 281 -4.22 -12.15 -8.64
C THR A 281 -3.07 -13.04 -9.05
N SER A 282 -2.09 -12.49 -9.79
CA SER A 282 -0.98 -13.25 -10.39
C SER A 282 0.29 -13.32 -9.55
N VAL A 283 0.36 -12.65 -8.38
CA VAL A 283 1.63 -12.52 -7.63
C VAL A 283 2.16 -13.84 -7.03
N PHE A 284 1.30 -14.87 -6.92
CA PHE A 284 1.67 -16.22 -6.49
C PHE A 284 1.39 -17.25 -7.59
N THR A 285 1.42 -16.80 -8.86
CA THR A 285 1.17 -17.65 -10.04
C THR A 285 2.45 -17.82 -10.83
N HIS A 286 2.77 -19.06 -11.20
CA HIS A 286 4.00 -19.42 -11.90
C HIS A 286 3.68 -20.11 -13.24
N GLU A 287 4.36 -19.72 -14.32
CA GLU A 287 4.24 -20.31 -15.65
C GLU A 287 5.60 -20.81 -16.15
N SER A 288 6.69 -20.11 -15.84
CA SER A 288 8.01 -20.41 -16.39
C SER A 288 8.49 -21.80 -15.99
N GLY A 289 8.92 -22.60 -16.97
CA GLY A 289 9.33 -23.99 -16.75
C GLY A 289 10.46 -24.14 -15.73
N ILE A 290 11.44 -23.22 -15.71
CA ILE A 290 12.55 -23.23 -14.74
C ILE A 290 12.02 -22.96 -13.33
N HIS A 291 11.12 -21.99 -13.18
CA HIS A 291 10.53 -21.65 -11.89
C HIS A 291 9.68 -22.79 -11.36
N VAL A 292 8.79 -23.36 -12.19
CA VAL A 292 7.93 -24.46 -11.78
C VAL A 292 8.73 -25.70 -11.43
N ASP A 293 9.75 -26.07 -12.18
CA ASP A 293 10.61 -27.21 -11.87
C ASP A 293 11.34 -27.00 -10.50
N GLY A 294 11.78 -25.79 -10.24
CA GLY A 294 12.36 -25.43 -8.93
C GLY A 294 11.34 -25.52 -7.80
N LEU A 295 10.18 -24.89 -7.95
CA LEU A 295 9.11 -24.88 -6.94
C LEU A 295 8.61 -26.28 -6.57
N LEU A 296 8.51 -27.18 -7.56
CA LEU A 296 8.10 -28.57 -7.33
C LEU A 296 9.12 -29.38 -6.53
N LYS A 297 10.39 -28.95 -6.55
CA LYS A 297 11.47 -29.56 -5.77
C LYS A 297 11.57 -28.93 -4.38
N ASP A 298 11.57 -27.62 -4.31
CA ASP A 298 11.56 -26.83 -3.09
C ASP A 298 10.99 -25.43 -3.35
N PRO A 299 9.86 -25.05 -2.73
CA PRO A 299 9.27 -23.72 -2.88
C PRO A 299 10.24 -22.57 -2.62
N LEU A 300 11.19 -22.73 -1.70
CA LEU A 300 12.18 -21.69 -1.35
C LEU A 300 13.10 -21.29 -2.53
N THR A 301 13.11 -22.06 -3.62
CA THR A 301 13.89 -21.73 -4.82
C THR A 301 13.40 -20.46 -5.52
N TYR A 302 12.08 -20.16 -5.44
CA TYR A 302 11.47 -19.03 -6.14
C TYR A 302 10.43 -18.26 -5.31
N GLU A 303 10.16 -18.64 -4.06
CA GLU A 303 9.24 -17.95 -3.17
C GLU A 303 9.99 -17.31 -1.99
N ALA A 304 10.25 -16.00 -2.08
CA ALA A 304 10.71 -15.22 -0.93
C ALA A 304 9.58 -14.89 0.07
N LEU A 305 8.35 -14.84 -0.44
CA LEU A 305 7.11 -14.65 0.32
C LEU A 305 6.23 -15.87 0.10
N SER A 306 6.02 -16.65 1.16
CA SER A 306 5.08 -17.78 1.12
C SER A 306 3.64 -17.27 0.98
N PRO A 307 2.85 -17.78 0.01
CA PRO A 307 1.44 -17.36 -0.17
C PRO A 307 0.60 -17.57 1.08
N GLU A 308 0.91 -18.57 1.90
CA GLU A 308 0.18 -18.90 3.15
C GLU A 308 0.24 -17.75 4.17
N LEU A 309 1.31 -16.93 4.16
CA LEU A 309 1.41 -15.72 5.00
C LEU A 309 0.30 -14.71 4.72
N PHE A 310 -0.24 -14.75 3.51
CA PHE A 310 -1.30 -13.87 3.02
C PHE A 310 -2.67 -14.57 2.94
N GLY A 311 -2.80 -15.78 3.52
CA GLY A 311 -4.02 -16.59 3.39
C GLY A 311 -4.32 -17.00 1.95
N ARG A 312 -3.30 -17.14 1.11
CA ARG A 312 -3.39 -17.48 -0.32
C ARG A 312 -2.71 -18.81 -0.62
N THR A 313 -2.90 -19.28 -1.84
CA THR A 313 -2.25 -20.48 -2.35
C THR A 313 -1.45 -20.16 -3.60
N ARG A 314 -0.37 -20.91 -3.84
CA ARG A 314 0.34 -20.84 -5.12
C ARG A 314 -0.49 -21.45 -6.23
N SER A 315 -0.31 -20.93 -7.43
CA SER A 315 -0.93 -21.43 -8.65
C SER A 315 0.13 -21.70 -9.72
N ILE A 316 -0.01 -22.82 -10.41
CA ILE A 316 0.80 -23.13 -11.60
C ILE A 316 -0.14 -23.08 -12.80
N VAL A 317 0.21 -22.26 -13.78
CA VAL A 317 -0.56 -22.14 -15.02
C VAL A 317 0.28 -22.61 -16.20
N LEU A 318 -0.41 -23.05 -17.26
CA LEU A 318 0.22 -23.51 -18.48
C LEU A 318 0.17 -22.44 -19.56
N GLY A 319 1.30 -22.21 -20.23
CA GLY A 319 1.38 -21.23 -21.29
C GLY A 319 2.64 -21.39 -22.14
N LYS A 320 2.99 -20.35 -22.89
CA LYS A 320 4.11 -20.36 -23.83
C LYS A 320 5.45 -20.76 -23.18
N HIS A 321 5.67 -20.34 -21.94
CA HIS A 321 6.94 -20.54 -21.25
C HIS A 321 6.97 -21.77 -20.33
N SER A 322 5.89 -22.56 -20.31
CA SER A 322 5.83 -23.79 -19.52
C SER A 322 6.82 -24.84 -19.99
N GLY A 323 7.39 -25.54 -19.00
CA GLY A 323 8.27 -26.68 -19.20
C GLY A 323 7.53 -28.02 -19.01
N SER A 324 8.26 -29.11 -19.27
CA SER A 324 7.72 -30.48 -19.12
C SER A 324 7.27 -30.82 -17.71
N ALA A 325 7.87 -30.22 -16.68
CA ALA A 325 7.50 -30.45 -15.27
C ALA A 325 6.06 -30.00 -14.98
N ALA A 326 5.71 -28.76 -15.40
CA ALA A 326 4.36 -28.22 -15.23
C ALA A 326 3.31 -29.01 -15.99
N VAL A 327 3.60 -29.36 -17.27
CA VAL A 327 2.67 -30.13 -18.11
C VAL A 327 2.50 -31.54 -17.55
N ARG A 328 3.57 -32.17 -17.08
CA ARG A 328 3.50 -33.50 -16.46
C ARG A 328 2.61 -33.49 -15.22
N GLN A 329 2.83 -32.53 -14.32
CA GLN A 329 1.99 -32.38 -13.13
C GLN A 329 0.50 -32.22 -13.50
N ALA A 330 0.18 -31.34 -14.43
CA ALA A 330 -1.21 -31.11 -14.84
C ALA A 330 -1.87 -32.35 -15.48
N LEU A 331 -1.09 -33.17 -16.22
CA LEU A 331 -1.57 -34.45 -16.77
C LEU A 331 -1.75 -35.51 -15.66
N GLU A 332 -0.82 -35.60 -14.71
CA GLU A 332 -0.90 -36.52 -13.58
C GLU A 332 -2.11 -36.20 -12.70
N GLU A 333 -2.43 -34.93 -12.47
CA GLU A 333 -3.65 -34.47 -11.79
C GLU A 333 -4.94 -34.90 -12.53
N ALA A 334 -4.85 -35.04 -13.86
CA ALA A 334 -5.93 -35.59 -14.69
C ALA A 334 -5.89 -37.12 -14.82
N GLY A 335 -4.96 -37.82 -14.15
CA GLY A 335 -4.79 -39.29 -14.26
C GLY A 335 -4.15 -39.76 -15.56
N ILE A 336 -3.45 -38.89 -16.28
CA ILE A 336 -2.86 -39.16 -17.59
C ILE A 336 -1.33 -39.28 -17.48
N ALA A 337 -0.74 -40.32 -18.04
CA ALA A 337 0.70 -40.53 -18.15
C ALA A 337 1.13 -40.35 -19.62
N ALA A 338 1.99 -39.36 -19.89
CA ALA A 338 2.54 -39.10 -21.22
C ALA A 338 3.99 -39.64 -21.33
N THR A 339 4.30 -40.30 -22.46
CA THR A 339 5.68 -40.68 -22.77
C THR A 339 6.56 -39.45 -23.08
N PRO A 340 7.90 -39.55 -22.98
CA PRO A 340 8.79 -38.45 -23.37
C PRO A 340 8.58 -37.93 -24.78
N ALA A 341 8.26 -38.79 -25.72
CA ALA A 341 8.00 -38.41 -27.12
C ALA A 341 6.67 -37.63 -27.25
N GLN A 342 5.60 -38.10 -26.61
CA GLN A 342 4.33 -37.40 -26.56
C GLN A 342 4.47 -36.03 -25.88
N MET A 343 5.27 -35.93 -24.82
CA MET A 343 5.53 -34.67 -24.09
C MET A 343 6.17 -33.61 -25.00
N LEU A 344 7.11 -33.99 -25.89
CA LEU A 344 7.74 -33.02 -26.82
C LEU A 344 6.72 -32.44 -27.80
N VAL A 345 5.87 -33.28 -28.38
CA VAL A 345 4.82 -32.84 -29.31
C VAL A 345 3.78 -31.98 -28.58
N LEU A 346 3.30 -32.44 -27.46
CA LEU A 346 2.32 -31.74 -26.64
C LEU A 346 2.80 -30.35 -26.22
N LEU A 347 4.06 -30.22 -25.79
CA LEU A 347 4.66 -28.91 -25.47
C LEU A 347 4.67 -27.96 -26.66
N SER A 348 4.96 -28.47 -27.87
CA SER A 348 4.94 -27.66 -29.09
C SER A 348 3.53 -27.16 -29.40
N LEU A 349 2.55 -28.05 -29.39
CA LEU A 349 1.14 -27.71 -29.63
C LEU A 349 0.60 -26.72 -28.60
N MET A 350 0.87 -26.98 -27.32
CA MET A 350 0.45 -26.10 -26.23
C MET A 350 1.03 -24.68 -26.37
N ARG A 351 2.32 -24.55 -26.70
CA ARG A 351 2.96 -23.25 -26.91
C ARG A 351 2.36 -22.50 -28.09
N THR A 352 2.05 -23.21 -29.18
CA THR A 352 1.37 -22.64 -30.34
C THR A 352 -0.02 -22.14 -29.98
N LEU A 353 -0.80 -22.95 -29.25
CA LEU A 353 -2.13 -22.53 -28.80
C LEU A 353 -2.04 -21.31 -27.86
N ALA A 354 -1.13 -21.32 -26.87
CA ALA A 354 -0.95 -20.20 -25.96
C ALA A 354 -0.62 -18.90 -26.67
N GLN A 355 0.19 -18.94 -27.74
CA GLN A 355 0.49 -17.78 -28.57
C GLN A 355 -0.74 -17.25 -29.34
N CYS A 356 -1.62 -18.14 -29.77
CA CYS A 356 -2.85 -17.77 -30.48
C CYS A 356 -3.89 -17.17 -29.54
N VAL A 357 -4.12 -17.80 -28.38
CA VAL A 357 -5.18 -17.37 -27.45
C VAL A 357 -4.75 -16.27 -26.49
N LYS A 358 -3.45 -16.03 -26.32
CA LYS A 358 -2.82 -15.02 -25.45
C LYS A 358 -3.33 -15.06 -23.99
N ARG A 359 -3.53 -16.25 -23.49
CA ARG A 359 -3.90 -16.57 -22.09
C ARG A 359 -3.34 -17.93 -21.68
N SER A 360 -3.44 -18.26 -20.42
CA SER A 360 -3.13 -19.60 -19.91
C SER A 360 -4.04 -20.65 -20.53
N ILE A 361 -3.49 -21.84 -20.74
CA ILE A 361 -4.19 -23.01 -21.25
C ILE A 361 -4.90 -23.70 -20.10
N SER A 362 -6.18 -23.95 -20.25
CA SER A 362 -6.99 -24.67 -19.27
C SER A 362 -6.71 -26.18 -19.29
N GLN A 363 -7.06 -26.87 -18.19
CA GLN A 363 -6.89 -28.32 -18.10
C GLN A 363 -7.68 -29.08 -19.18
N PRO A 364 -8.94 -28.73 -19.54
CA PRO A 364 -9.62 -29.35 -20.67
C PRO A 364 -8.87 -29.18 -21.99
N GLU A 365 -8.37 -27.98 -22.30
CA GLU A 365 -7.59 -27.71 -23.51
C GLU A 365 -6.29 -28.53 -23.54
N LEU A 366 -5.62 -28.72 -22.39
CA LEU A 366 -4.44 -29.57 -22.29
C LEU A 366 -4.79 -31.04 -22.62
N ILE A 367 -5.90 -31.54 -22.10
CA ILE A 367 -6.37 -32.91 -22.37
C ILE A 367 -6.70 -33.08 -23.85
N ASP A 368 -7.41 -32.12 -24.47
CA ASP A 368 -7.72 -32.13 -25.90
C ASP A 368 -6.43 -32.15 -26.75
N LEU A 369 -5.41 -31.38 -26.39
CA LEU A 369 -4.11 -31.39 -27.07
C LEU A 369 -3.38 -32.72 -26.88
N TYR A 370 -3.50 -33.34 -25.71
CA TYR A 370 -2.93 -34.67 -25.45
C TYR A 370 -3.60 -35.74 -26.33
N ASP A 371 -4.92 -35.73 -26.46
CA ASP A 371 -5.67 -36.65 -27.31
C ASP A 371 -5.29 -36.47 -28.80
N GLN A 372 -5.11 -35.23 -29.24
CA GLN A 372 -4.59 -34.96 -30.58
C GLN A 372 -3.17 -35.52 -30.77
N THR A 373 -2.31 -35.34 -29.77
CA THR A 373 -0.98 -35.94 -29.75
C THR A 373 -1.01 -37.42 -29.87
N CYS A 374 -1.86 -38.15 -29.11
CA CYS A 374 -1.99 -39.58 -29.18
C CYS A 374 -2.44 -40.05 -30.59
N LYS A 375 -3.44 -39.39 -31.17
CA LYS A 375 -3.90 -39.70 -32.55
C LYS A 375 -2.80 -39.55 -33.58
N SER A 376 -1.87 -38.58 -33.42
CA SER A 376 -0.75 -38.40 -34.32
C SER A 376 0.30 -39.51 -34.21
N PHE A 377 0.47 -40.11 -33.03
CA PHE A 377 1.36 -41.27 -32.83
C PHE A 377 0.73 -42.56 -33.36
N ASP A 378 -0.58 -42.71 -33.37
CA ASP A 378 -1.29 -43.87 -33.93
C ASP A 378 -1.32 -43.85 -35.47
N ASN A 379 -1.12 -42.65 -36.08
CA ASN A 379 -1.05 -42.47 -37.54
C ASN A 379 0.18 -41.66 -37.98
N PRO A 380 1.34 -42.32 -38.22
CA PRO A 380 2.63 -41.65 -38.43
C PRO A 380 2.70 -40.69 -39.65
N ALA A 381 1.72 -40.75 -40.56
CA ALA A 381 1.68 -39.87 -41.74
C ALA A 381 1.49 -38.36 -41.39
N HIS A 382 1.00 -38.04 -40.22
CA HIS A 382 0.72 -36.67 -39.78
C HIS A 382 1.84 -35.99 -38.97
N ILE A 383 2.92 -36.72 -38.61
CA ILE A 383 4.02 -36.15 -37.79
C ILE A 383 4.85 -35.13 -38.59
N GLN A 384 4.90 -35.23 -39.91
CA GLN A 384 5.68 -34.31 -40.75
C GLN A 384 5.02 -32.93 -40.93
N GLU A 385 3.69 -32.82 -40.82
CA GLU A 385 2.98 -31.53 -40.93
C GLU A 385 2.95 -30.72 -39.64
N ALA A 386 3.09 -31.34 -38.48
CA ALA A 386 3.02 -30.66 -37.18
C ALA A 386 4.37 -30.04 -36.74
N CYS A 387 5.48 -30.37 -37.41
CA CYS A 387 6.84 -29.88 -37.12
C CYS A 387 7.40 -28.93 -38.18
N ALA A 388 6.65 -28.59 -39.21
CA ALA A 388 7.00 -27.58 -40.24
C ALA A 388 6.30 -26.24 -39.92
#